data_139458ac135559fbd3a346fd18369434
#
_entry.id   139458ac135559fbd3a346fd18369434
#
_cell.length_a   1.000
_cell.length_b   1.000
_cell.length_c   1.000
_cell.angle_alpha   90.00
_cell.angle_beta   90.00
_cell.angle_gamma   90.00
#
_symmetry.space_group_name_H-M   'P 1'
#
loop_
_entity.id
_entity.type
_entity.pdbx_description
1 polymer ?
#
loop_
_entity_poly.entity_id
_entity_poly.type
_entity_poly.pdbx_seq_one_letter_code
_entity_poly.pdbx_strand_id
1 'polypeptide(L)'
;VIRDSYKIMIRILHTADWHLGQTFFGYDRTEEHGVFLNWLAEEIRQKEIDALIIAGDVFDVSNPSAASQSMYYQFIYRVTAENPYLQIVIVAGNHDSAARLEAPLPLLQAMRTEVRGVVRKLEGGEIDYDHLTVELKNRKGEVELLCMAVPFLRQGDYPAVQTEGNPYAEGVRELYAQLLQRLWKRRTENQAILAIGYRIGNCREGL
;
A
#
# COMPACT_ATOMS: atom_id res chain seq x y z
N VAL A 1 12.80 39.68 -10.35
CA VAL A 1 11.75 38.72 -10.75
C VAL A 1 12.04 37.44 -10.02
N ILE A 2 11.38 37.24 -8.87
CA ILE A 2 11.44 35.98 -8.11
C ILE A 2 10.61 35.00 -8.94
N ARG A 3 11.25 34.09 -9.64
CA ARG A 3 10.59 32.89 -10.16
C ARG A 3 10.34 32.00 -8.95
N ASP A 4 9.12 32.01 -8.43
CA ASP A 4 8.63 30.94 -7.57
C ASP A 4 8.79 29.63 -8.32
N SER A 5 9.87 28.91 -8.04
CA SER A 5 10.00 27.52 -8.41
C SER A 5 8.97 26.77 -7.59
N TYR A 6 7.74 26.65 -8.10
CA TYR A 6 6.79 25.68 -7.56
C TYR A 6 7.45 24.30 -7.65
N LYS A 7 7.97 23.86 -6.54
CA LYS A 7 8.48 22.50 -6.42
C LYS A 7 7.27 21.60 -6.68
N ILE A 8 7.25 20.90 -7.80
CA ILE A 8 6.19 19.93 -8.11
C ILE A 8 6.29 18.86 -7.05
N MET A 9 5.31 18.81 -6.15
CA MET A 9 5.21 17.81 -5.11
C MET A 9 4.28 16.69 -5.59
N ILE A 10 4.64 15.44 -5.32
CA ILE A 10 3.77 14.28 -5.56
C ILE A 10 2.46 14.46 -4.78
N ARG A 11 1.33 14.36 -5.48
CA ARG A 11 -0.01 14.34 -4.88
C ARG A 11 -0.40 12.92 -4.58
N ILE A 12 -0.67 12.64 -3.31
CA ILE A 12 -1.00 11.31 -2.83
C ILE A 12 -2.47 11.26 -2.43
N LEU A 13 -3.16 10.23 -2.87
CA LEU A 13 -4.46 9.84 -2.35
C LEU A 13 -4.31 8.52 -1.60
N HIS A 14 -4.81 8.47 -0.36
CA HIS A 14 -4.77 7.29 0.49
C HIS A 14 -6.17 6.75 0.73
N THR A 15 -6.32 5.44 0.64
CA THR A 15 -7.54 4.69 0.94
C THR A 15 -7.19 3.34 1.56
N ALA A 16 -8.14 2.71 2.24
CA ALA A 16 -8.00 1.41 2.88
C ALA A 16 -9.35 0.71 2.98
N ASP A 17 -9.35 -0.56 3.35
CA ASP A 17 -10.53 -1.30 3.78
C ASP A 17 -11.67 -1.29 2.74
N TRP A 18 -11.34 -1.65 1.49
CA TRP A 18 -12.34 -1.71 0.41
C TRP A 18 -13.32 -2.85 0.58
N HIS A 19 -12.86 -3.99 1.12
CA HIS A 19 -13.65 -5.20 1.34
C HIS A 19 -14.50 -5.59 0.12
N LEU A 20 -13.90 -5.59 -1.08
CA LEU A 20 -14.59 -5.96 -2.30
C LEU A 20 -15.19 -7.37 -2.20
N GLY A 21 -16.49 -7.47 -2.46
CA GLY A 21 -17.25 -8.71 -2.32
C GLY A 21 -17.88 -8.90 -0.94
N GLN A 22 -17.82 -7.90 -0.05
CA GLN A 22 -18.52 -7.93 1.23
C GLN A 22 -20.03 -8.02 1.02
N THR A 23 -20.68 -8.82 1.87
CA THR A 23 -22.13 -8.83 2.03
C THR A 23 -22.52 -8.24 3.37
N PHE A 24 -23.61 -7.50 3.41
CA PHE A 24 -24.15 -6.92 4.65
C PHE A 24 -25.52 -7.50 4.93
N PHE A 25 -25.65 -8.29 6.00
CA PHE A 25 -26.89 -9.03 6.33
C PHE A 25 -27.48 -9.82 5.14
N GLY A 26 -26.62 -10.43 4.32
CA GLY A 26 -27.01 -11.18 3.14
C GLY A 26 -27.25 -10.34 1.87
N TYR A 27 -27.15 -9.03 1.96
CA TYR A 27 -27.22 -8.13 0.79
C TYR A 27 -25.84 -8.00 0.13
N ASP A 28 -25.79 -8.21 -1.17
CA ASP A 28 -24.59 -7.98 -1.99
C ASP A 28 -24.34 -6.48 -2.13
N ARG A 29 -23.09 -6.05 -1.88
CA ARG A 29 -22.66 -4.66 -1.97
C ARG A 29 -21.91 -4.32 -3.27
N THR A 30 -22.03 -5.15 -4.29
CA THR A 30 -21.32 -4.97 -5.56
C THR A 30 -21.63 -3.63 -6.21
N GLU A 31 -22.89 -3.16 -6.18
CA GLU A 31 -23.26 -1.86 -6.73
C GLU A 31 -22.61 -0.71 -5.97
N GLU A 32 -22.60 -0.75 -4.64
CA GLU A 32 -21.98 0.28 -3.80
C GLU A 32 -20.47 0.35 -4.01
N HIS A 33 -19.80 -0.81 -4.11
CA HIS A 33 -18.38 -0.88 -4.46
C HIS A 33 -18.13 -0.29 -5.85
N GLY A 34 -19.00 -0.56 -6.82
CA GLY A 34 -18.91 0.04 -8.16
C GLY A 34 -19.03 1.57 -8.13
N VAL A 35 -19.98 2.10 -7.37
CA VAL A 35 -20.14 3.55 -7.16
C VAL A 35 -18.91 4.15 -6.51
N PHE A 36 -18.39 3.53 -5.45
CA PHE A 36 -17.17 3.97 -4.77
C PHE A 36 -15.96 4.00 -5.70
N LEU A 37 -15.70 2.93 -6.45
CA LEU A 37 -14.55 2.85 -7.36
C LEU A 37 -14.67 3.85 -8.52
N ASN A 38 -15.88 4.10 -9.02
CA ASN A 38 -16.12 5.13 -10.02
C ASN A 38 -15.84 6.54 -9.48
N TRP A 39 -16.31 6.84 -8.27
CA TRP A 39 -16.01 8.09 -7.59
C TRP A 39 -14.50 8.26 -7.36
N LEU A 40 -13.83 7.20 -6.89
CA LEU A 40 -12.38 7.23 -6.64
C LEU A 40 -11.59 7.49 -7.93
N ALA A 41 -11.97 6.87 -9.04
CA ALA A 41 -11.34 7.11 -10.34
C ALA A 41 -11.49 8.57 -10.79
N GLU A 42 -12.67 9.16 -10.56
CA GLU A 42 -12.91 10.57 -10.88
C GLU A 42 -12.10 11.52 -9.99
N GLU A 43 -11.99 11.24 -8.69
CA GLU A 43 -11.14 11.99 -7.76
C GLU A 43 -9.67 11.96 -8.17
N ILE A 44 -9.16 10.79 -8.59
CA ILE A 44 -7.79 10.62 -9.10
C ILE A 44 -7.57 11.53 -10.30
N ARG A 45 -8.51 11.53 -11.25
CA ARG A 45 -8.43 12.31 -12.48
C ARG A 45 -8.53 13.81 -12.22
N GLN A 46 -9.54 14.25 -11.46
CA GLN A 46 -9.81 15.68 -11.22
C GLN A 46 -8.72 16.35 -10.39
N LYS A 47 -8.18 15.63 -9.40
CA LYS A 47 -7.13 16.15 -8.52
C LYS A 47 -5.72 15.89 -9.06
N GLU A 48 -5.62 15.29 -10.25
CA GLU A 48 -4.33 14.95 -10.87
C GLU A 48 -3.41 14.21 -9.89
N ILE A 49 -3.92 13.14 -9.26
CA ILE A 49 -3.17 12.34 -8.28
C ILE A 49 -2.00 11.65 -8.96
N ASP A 50 -0.83 11.72 -8.34
CA ASP A 50 0.40 11.10 -8.83
C ASP A 50 0.65 9.73 -8.19
N ALA A 51 0.14 9.50 -6.97
CA ALA A 51 0.24 8.22 -6.28
C ALA A 51 -1.05 7.86 -5.53
N LEU A 52 -1.58 6.66 -5.77
CA LEU A 52 -2.66 6.05 -5.01
C LEU A 52 -2.09 5.02 -4.04
N ILE A 53 -2.41 5.17 -2.76
CA ILE A 53 -2.05 4.23 -1.71
C ILE A 53 -3.30 3.45 -1.29
N ILE A 54 -3.23 2.12 -1.35
CA ILE A 54 -4.30 1.22 -0.87
C ILE A 54 -3.73 0.42 0.29
N ALA A 55 -4.12 0.80 1.51
CA ALA A 55 -3.54 0.28 2.73
C ALA A 55 -4.39 -0.84 3.35
N GLY A 56 -4.38 -2.00 2.71
CA GLY A 56 -4.95 -3.24 3.22
C GLY A 56 -6.44 -3.46 2.95
N ASP A 57 -6.84 -4.70 3.15
CA ASP A 57 -8.19 -5.24 3.01
C ASP A 57 -8.87 -4.83 1.72
N VAL A 58 -8.18 -5.14 0.61
CA VAL A 58 -8.72 -4.97 -0.75
C VAL A 58 -9.95 -5.85 -0.94
N PHE A 59 -9.88 -7.09 -0.50
CA PHE A 59 -10.96 -8.06 -0.56
C PHE A 59 -11.50 -8.39 0.83
N ASP A 60 -12.80 -8.70 0.90
CA ASP A 60 -13.44 -9.08 2.16
C ASP A 60 -12.98 -10.44 2.68
N VAL A 61 -12.56 -11.33 1.78
CA VAL A 61 -12.13 -12.69 2.12
C VAL A 61 -10.88 -13.09 1.34
N SER A 62 -10.09 -14.01 1.90
CA SER A 62 -8.85 -14.49 1.30
C SER A 62 -9.03 -15.27 -0.02
N ASN A 63 -10.25 -15.70 -0.34
CA ASN A 63 -10.62 -16.32 -1.61
C ASN A 63 -11.77 -15.53 -2.28
N PRO A 64 -11.48 -14.34 -2.85
CA PRO A 64 -12.49 -13.48 -3.42
C PRO A 64 -13.14 -14.09 -4.65
N SER A 65 -14.40 -13.73 -4.89
CA SER A 65 -15.13 -14.16 -6.08
C SER A 65 -14.48 -13.65 -7.37
N ALA A 66 -14.74 -14.31 -8.50
CA ALA A 66 -14.28 -13.83 -9.80
C ALA A 66 -14.81 -12.42 -10.11
N ALA A 67 -16.03 -12.10 -9.67
CA ALA A 67 -16.62 -10.77 -9.83
C ALA A 67 -15.84 -9.69 -9.05
N SER A 68 -15.51 -9.96 -7.78
CA SER A 68 -14.72 -9.05 -6.96
C SER A 68 -13.31 -8.83 -7.53
N GLN A 69 -12.66 -9.91 -8.00
CA GLN A 69 -11.37 -9.82 -8.67
C GLN A 69 -11.44 -9.01 -9.97
N SER A 70 -12.47 -9.27 -10.78
CA SER A 70 -12.69 -8.53 -12.03
C SER A 70 -12.87 -7.02 -11.77
N MET A 71 -13.66 -6.66 -10.76
CA MET A 71 -13.88 -5.28 -10.37
C MET A 71 -12.56 -4.59 -9.96
N TYR A 72 -11.73 -5.26 -9.16
CA TYR A 72 -10.41 -4.77 -8.75
C TYR A 72 -9.49 -4.53 -9.95
N TYR A 73 -9.32 -5.53 -10.82
CA TYR A 73 -8.41 -5.40 -11.96
C TYR A 73 -8.90 -4.39 -13.00
N GLN A 74 -10.22 -4.30 -13.23
CA GLN A 74 -10.80 -3.29 -14.11
C GLN A 74 -10.55 -1.88 -13.59
N PHE A 75 -10.67 -1.67 -12.28
CA PHE A 75 -10.36 -0.40 -11.66
C PHE A 75 -8.88 -0.02 -11.87
N ILE A 76 -7.94 -0.91 -11.51
CA ILE A 76 -6.49 -0.66 -11.68
C ILE A 76 -6.16 -0.34 -13.14
N TYR A 77 -6.65 -1.15 -14.07
CA TYR A 77 -6.44 -0.95 -15.51
C TYR A 77 -6.95 0.43 -15.95
N ARG A 78 -8.19 0.76 -15.61
CA ARG A 78 -8.83 2.01 -15.98
C ARG A 78 -8.06 3.22 -15.47
N VAL A 79 -7.79 3.28 -14.17
CA VAL A 79 -7.16 4.47 -13.58
C VAL A 79 -5.72 4.67 -14.07
N THR A 80 -4.99 3.59 -14.33
CA THR A 80 -3.62 3.69 -14.86
C THR A 80 -3.57 4.00 -16.35
N ALA A 81 -4.58 3.60 -17.12
CA ALA A 81 -4.72 3.95 -18.54
C ALA A 81 -5.13 5.43 -18.72
N GLU A 82 -6.08 5.90 -17.89
CA GLU A 82 -6.56 7.28 -17.93
C GLU A 82 -5.56 8.29 -17.36
N ASN A 83 -4.65 7.85 -16.46
CA ASN A 83 -3.69 8.71 -15.76
C ASN A 83 -2.25 8.19 -15.95
N PRO A 84 -1.52 8.62 -16.99
CA PRO A 84 -0.23 8.03 -17.36
C PRO A 84 0.90 8.22 -16.34
N TYR A 85 0.76 9.13 -15.40
CA TYR A 85 1.73 9.35 -14.32
C TYR A 85 1.35 8.68 -12.99
N LEU A 86 0.13 8.15 -12.90
CA LEU A 86 -0.35 7.51 -11.67
C LEU A 86 0.49 6.27 -11.35
N GLN A 87 0.97 6.21 -10.13
CA GLN A 87 1.62 5.05 -9.52
C GLN A 87 0.71 4.52 -8.41
N ILE A 88 0.60 3.21 -8.26
CA ILE A 88 -0.25 2.62 -7.22
C ILE A 88 0.62 1.77 -6.30
N VAL A 89 0.45 1.94 -5.00
CA VAL A 89 1.08 1.08 -3.97
C VAL A 89 -0.02 0.42 -3.16
N ILE A 90 0.01 -0.89 -3.10
CA ILE A 90 -0.96 -1.71 -2.39
C ILE A 90 -0.22 -2.53 -1.33
N VAL A 91 -0.67 -2.50 -0.10
CA VAL A 91 -0.24 -3.44 0.93
C VAL A 91 -1.39 -4.37 1.29
N ALA A 92 -1.10 -5.63 1.59
CA ALA A 92 -2.14 -6.57 2.01
C ALA A 92 -2.60 -6.28 3.44
N GLY A 93 -3.90 -6.40 3.68
CA GLY A 93 -4.50 -6.42 5.00
C GLY A 93 -4.62 -7.84 5.58
N ASN A 94 -5.36 -7.98 6.67
CA ASN A 94 -5.54 -9.29 7.32
C ASN A 94 -6.59 -10.18 6.64
N HIS A 95 -7.55 -9.60 5.91
CA HIS A 95 -8.53 -10.32 5.11
C HIS A 95 -7.95 -10.82 3.80
N ASP A 96 -6.96 -10.12 3.26
CA ASP A 96 -6.34 -10.46 1.99
C ASP A 96 -5.54 -11.78 2.03
N SER A 97 -5.58 -12.52 0.94
CA SER A 97 -4.55 -13.53 0.68
C SER A 97 -3.33 -12.86 0.06
N ALA A 98 -2.31 -12.64 0.87
CA ALA A 98 -1.06 -11.98 0.47
C ALA A 98 -0.46 -12.56 -0.82
N ALA A 99 -0.38 -13.90 -0.91
CA ALA A 99 0.14 -14.58 -2.10
C ALA A 99 -0.72 -14.38 -3.35
N ARG A 100 -2.06 -14.36 -3.20
CA ARG A 100 -2.97 -14.10 -4.34
C ARG A 100 -2.89 -12.65 -4.80
N LEU A 101 -2.73 -11.72 -3.87
CA LEU A 101 -2.61 -10.30 -4.20
C LEU A 101 -1.30 -10.01 -4.95
N GLU A 102 -0.21 -10.71 -4.60
CA GLU A 102 1.08 -10.61 -5.29
C GLU A 102 1.18 -11.45 -6.57
N ALA A 103 0.39 -12.52 -6.74
CA ALA A 103 0.52 -13.42 -7.89
C ALA A 103 0.53 -12.71 -9.26
N PRO A 104 -0.31 -11.70 -9.52
CA PRO A 104 -0.31 -10.95 -10.77
C PRO A 104 0.72 -9.81 -10.83
N LEU A 105 1.65 -9.72 -9.89
CA LEU A 105 2.62 -8.60 -9.77
C LEU A 105 3.31 -8.23 -11.10
N PRO A 106 3.79 -9.19 -11.94
CA PRO A 106 4.40 -8.82 -13.22
C PRO A 106 3.47 -8.04 -14.15
N LEU A 107 2.17 -8.34 -14.13
CA LEU A 107 1.16 -7.63 -14.91
C LEU A 107 0.83 -6.27 -14.28
N LEU A 108 0.74 -6.23 -12.97
CA LEU A 108 0.47 -4.99 -12.21
C LEU A 108 1.61 -3.99 -12.35
N GLN A 109 2.85 -4.45 -12.35
CA GLN A 109 4.03 -3.58 -12.57
C GLN A 109 4.02 -2.92 -13.96
N ALA A 110 3.55 -3.62 -15.00
CA ALA A 110 3.34 -3.00 -16.30
C ALA A 110 2.32 -1.86 -16.27
N MET A 111 1.43 -1.85 -15.26
CA MET A 111 0.47 -0.79 -14.96
C MET A 111 0.95 0.15 -13.82
N ARG A 112 2.25 0.23 -13.58
CA ARG A 112 2.86 1.06 -12.52
C ARG A 112 2.26 0.83 -11.13
N THR A 113 1.89 -0.42 -10.85
CA THR A 113 1.26 -0.85 -9.59
C THR A 113 2.20 -1.80 -8.86
N GLU A 114 2.61 -1.40 -7.66
CA GLU A 114 3.41 -2.21 -6.75
C GLU A 114 2.52 -2.80 -5.66
N VAL A 115 2.72 -4.08 -5.37
CA VAL A 115 1.99 -4.80 -4.33
C VAL A 115 2.98 -5.37 -3.33
N ARG A 116 2.69 -5.21 -2.06
CA ARG A 116 3.42 -5.83 -0.95
C ARG A 116 2.44 -6.64 -0.11
N GLY A 117 2.38 -7.93 -0.41
CA GLY A 117 1.50 -8.87 0.30
C GLY A 117 2.22 -9.56 1.45
N VAL A 118 3.50 -9.86 1.27
CA VAL A 118 4.31 -10.62 2.24
C VAL A 118 5.58 -9.87 2.63
N VAL A 119 6.06 -10.16 3.83
CA VAL A 119 7.43 -9.80 4.23
C VAL A 119 8.37 -10.90 3.74
N ARG A 120 9.21 -10.58 2.76
CA ARG A 120 10.19 -11.52 2.22
C ARG A 120 11.41 -11.63 3.12
N LYS A 121 12.06 -12.79 3.07
CA LYS A 121 13.32 -13.04 3.75
C LYS A 121 14.40 -13.39 2.75
N LEU A 122 15.60 -12.91 3.02
CA LEU A 122 16.83 -13.27 2.32
C LEU A 122 17.24 -14.71 2.69
N GLU A 123 18.20 -15.29 1.95
CA GLU A 123 18.71 -16.66 2.18
C GLU A 123 19.19 -16.90 3.62
N GLY A 124 19.69 -15.87 4.31
CA GLY A 124 20.08 -15.92 5.72
C GLY A 124 18.94 -15.83 6.73
N GLY A 125 17.69 -15.72 6.29
CA GLY A 125 16.50 -15.56 7.15
C GLY A 125 16.24 -14.12 7.63
N GLU A 126 17.10 -13.18 7.25
CA GLU A 126 16.89 -11.75 7.52
C GLU A 126 15.76 -11.19 6.66
N ILE A 127 15.08 -10.16 7.18
CA ILE A 127 14.01 -9.46 6.45
C ILE A 127 14.61 -8.72 5.25
N ASP A 128 13.99 -8.89 4.08
CA ASP A 128 14.29 -8.12 2.89
C ASP A 128 13.64 -6.73 2.97
N TYR A 129 14.33 -5.79 3.57
CA TYR A 129 13.87 -4.42 3.72
C TYR A 129 13.77 -3.65 2.40
N ASP A 130 14.55 -4.04 1.39
CA ASP A 130 14.45 -3.42 0.06
C ASP A 130 13.15 -3.79 -0.62
N HIS A 131 12.67 -5.02 -0.42
CA HIS A 131 11.34 -5.43 -0.89
C HIS A 131 10.21 -4.59 -0.25
N LEU A 132 10.36 -4.16 1.00
CA LEU A 132 9.37 -3.31 1.70
C LEU A 132 9.46 -1.83 1.31
N THR A 133 10.34 -1.47 0.38
CA THR A 133 10.52 -0.09 -0.08
C THR A 133 9.95 0.07 -1.49
N VAL A 134 9.20 1.13 -1.71
CA VAL A 134 8.70 1.53 -3.04
C VAL A 134 9.14 2.97 -3.31
N GLU A 135 9.78 3.18 -4.46
CA GLU A 135 10.16 4.51 -4.92
C GLU A 135 9.02 5.13 -5.72
N LEU A 136 8.55 6.29 -5.27
CA LEU A 136 7.55 7.06 -6.01
C LEU A 136 8.21 8.23 -6.71
N LYS A 137 7.90 8.36 -8.00
CA LYS A 137 8.51 9.32 -8.91
C LYS A 137 7.54 10.44 -9.21
N ASN A 138 8.08 11.64 -9.33
CA ASN A 138 7.33 12.77 -9.85
C ASN A 138 7.11 12.64 -11.38
N ARG A 139 6.36 13.57 -11.98
CA ARG A 139 6.05 13.56 -13.42
C ARG A 139 7.27 13.75 -14.32
N LYS A 140 8.44 14.10 -13.75
CA LYS A 140 9.71 14.17 -14.46
C LYS A 140 10.49 12.86 -14.43
N GLY A 141 10.00 11.85 -13.70
CA GLY A 141 10.66 10.57 -13.49
C GLY A 141 11.71 10.56 -12.37
N GLU A 142 11.82 11.63 -11.59
CA GLU A 142 12.74 11.74 -10.47
C GLU A 142 12.08 11.13 -9.22
N VAL A 143 12.84 10.33 -8.44
CA VAL A 143 12.36 9.77 -7.17
C VAL A 143 12.24 10.90 -6.16
N GLU A 144 11.03 11.21 -5.76
CA GLU A 144 10.73 12.27 -4.79
C GLU A 144 10.31 11.71 -3.43
N LEU A 145 9.85 10.45 -3.39
CA LEU A 145 9.37 9.84 -2.16
C LEU A 145 9.79 8.38 -2.06
N LEU A 146 10.30 8.00 -0.88
CA LEU A 146 10.59 6.62 -0.50
C LEU A 146 9.45 6.13 0.40
N CYS A 147 8.69 5.15 -0.09
CA CYS A 147 7.54 4.61 0.61
C CYS A 147 7.91 3.32 1.33
N MET A 148 7.73 3.28 2.65
CA MET A 148 7.77 2.08 3.48
C MET A 148 6.42 1.38 3.34
N ALA A 149 6.34 0.38 2.45
CA ALA A 149 5.11 -0.37 2.13
C ALA A 149 5.07 -1.67 2.93
N VAL A 150 4.54 -1.59 4.16
CA VAL A 150 4.52 -2.71 5.10
C VAL A 150 3.13 -3.35 5.11
N PRO A 151 2.99 -4.64 4.71
CA PRO A 151 1.70 -5.34 4.75
C PRO A 151 1.30 -5.69 6.18
N PHE A 152 0.11 -6.29 6.34
CA PHE A 152 -0.29 -6.89 7.61
C PHE A 152 0.74 -7.91 8.09
N LEU A 153 1.24 -7.72 9.31
CA LEU A 153 2.33 -8.50 9.88
C LEU A 153 1.79 -9.63 10.74
N ARG A 154 2.23 -10.86 10.45
CA ARG A 154 1.98 -12.05 11.26
C ARG A 154 3.21 -12.36 12.09
N GLN A 155 3.04 -13.30 13.03
CA GLN A 155 4.18 -13.81 13.79
C GLN A 155 5.25 -14.36 12.83
N GLY A 156 6.48 -13.89 13.00
CA GLY A 156 7.61 -14.24 12.14
C GLY A 156 7.89 -13.25 11.01
N ASP A 157 7.01 -12.28 10.76
CA ASP A 157 7.19 -11.24 9.74
C ASP A 157 7.99 -10.02 10.24
N TYR A 158 8.25 -9.95 11.54
CA TYR A 158 8.98 -8.87 12.20
C TYR A 158 10.13 -9.43 13.04
N PRO A 159 11.14 -8.61 13.40
CA PRO A 159 12.25 -9.05 14.22
C PRO A 159 11.78 -9.55 15.59
N ALA A 160 12.36 -10.66 16.04
CA ALA A 160 12.14 -11.13 17.41
C ALA A 160 12.83 -10.19 18.40
N VAL A 161 12.07 -9.70 19.38
CA VAL A 161 12.58 -8.82 20.42
C VAL A 161 12.38 -9.47 21.79
N GLN A 162 13.39 -9.34 22.66
CA GLN A 162 13.26 -9.71 24.07
C GLN A 162 12.68 -8.50 24.82
N THR A 163 11.48 -8.66 25.38
CA THR A 163 10.77 -7.55 26.05
C THR A 163 9.87 -8.11 27.14
N GLU A 164 9.67 -7.31 28.19
CA GLU A 164 8.64 -7.56 29.22
C GLU A 164 7.24 -7.06 28.76
N GLY A 165 7.19 -6.27 27.68
CA GLY A 165 5.98 -5.74 27.09
C GLY A 165 5.31 -6.68 26.07
N ASN A 166 4.61 -6.11 25.11
CA ASN A 166 3.95 -6.87 24.03
C ASN A 166 4.96 -7.16 22.90
N PRO A 167 5.40 -8.42 22.70
CA PRO A 167 6.42 -8.76 21.69
C PRO A 167 5.99 -8.41 20.26
N TYR A 168 4.69 -8.47 19.96
CA TYR A 168 4.16 -8.06 18.66
C TYR A 168 4.36 -6.55 18.44
N ALA A 169 3.93 -5.73 19.37
CA ALA A 169 4.04 -4.28 19.24
C ALA A 169 5.50 -3.83 19.15
N GLU A 170 6.37 -4.43 19.96
CA GLU A 170 7.81 -4.12 19.97
C GLU A 170 8.49 -4.61 18.68
N GLY A 171 8.16 -5.80 18.19
CA GLY A 171 8.69 -6.34 16.93
C GLY A 171 8.26 -5.50 15.73
N VAL A 172 7.00 -5.06 15.69
CA VAL A 172 6.51 -4.13 14.66
C VAL A 172 7.27 -2.80 14.73
N ARG A 173 7.42 -2.23 15.92
CA ARG A 173 8.18 -0.99 16.13
C ARG A 173 9.61 -1.14 15.62
N GLU A 174 10.26 -2.23 15.94
CA GLU A 174 11.64 -2.53 15.52
C GLU A 174 11.74 -2.65 13.98
N LEU A 175 10.79 -3.32 13.32
CA LEU A 175 10.75 -3.42 11.87
C LEU A 175 10.69 -2.03 11.21
N TYR A 176 9.78 -1.17 11.67
CA TYR A 176 9.67 0.18 11.14
C TYR A 176 10.91 1.02 11.45
N ALA A 177 11.50 0.88 12.63
CA ALA A 177 12.71 1.60 13.02
C ALA A 177 13.90 1.23 12.13
N GLN A 178 14.11 -0.07 11.88
CA GLN A 178 15.18 -0.57 10.99
C GLN A 178 14.96 -0.14 9.54
N LEU A 179 13.73 -0.23 9.03
CA LEU A 179 13.39 0.22 7.68
C LEU A 179 13.60 1.73 7.54
N LEU A 180 13.12 2.52 8.49
CA LEU A 180 13.32 3.97 8.50
C LEU A 180 14.80 4.34 8.54
N GLN A 181 15.60 3.68 9.38
CA GLN A 181 17.05 3.94 9.47
C GLN A 181 17.76 3.67 8.13
N ARG A 182 17.37 2.60 7.42
CA ARG A 182 17.92 2.26 6.09
C ARG A 182 17.57 3.34 5.07
N LEU A 183 16.29 3.75 5.02
CA LEU A 183 15.84 4.77 4.09
C LEU A 183 16.43 6.14 4.40
N TRP A 184 16.58 6.47 5.68
CA TRP A 184 17.22 7.73 6.09
C TRP A 184 18.66 7.87 5.63
N LYS A 185 19.41 6.77 5.63
CA LYS A 185 20.81 6.74 5.11
C LYS A 185 20.86 6.81 3.58
N ARG A 186 19.81 6.30 2.90
CA ARG A 186 19.76 6.21 1.43
C ARG A 186 19.17 7.45 0.78
N ARG A 187 18.29 8.17 1.48
CA ARG A 187 17.58 9.30 0.91
C ARG A 187 18.51 10.48 0.59
N THR A 188 18.14 11.23 -0.45
CA THR A 188 18.70 12.56 -0.74
C THR A 188 17.89 13.65 -0.01
N GLU A 189 18.43 14.87 0.04
CA GLU A 189 17.75 16.03 0.71
C GLU A 189 16.37 16.35 0.09
N ASN A 190 16.18 16.04 -1.19
CA ASN A 190 14.94 16.33 -1.91
C ASN A 190 13.91 15.20 -1.81
N GLN A 191 14.20 14.12 -1.12
CA GLN A 191 13.30 12.98 -0.98
C GLN A 191 12.62 12.99 0.39
N ALA A 192 11.30 12.77 0.39
CA ALA A 192 10.54 12.51 1.61
C ALA A 192 10.46 11.00 1.89
N ILE A 193 10.11 10.63 3.12
CA ILE A 193 9.79 9.25 3.50
C ILE A 193 8.33 9.21 3.90
N LEU A 194 7.59 8.26 3.34
CA LEU A 194 6.22 7.93 3.70
C LEU A 194 6.18 6.52 4.30
N ALA A 195 5.51 6.36 5.43
CA ALA A 195 5.23 5.04 5.99
C ALA A 195 3.75 4.70 5.78
N ILE A 196 3.49 3.57 5.18
CA ILE A 196 2.17 2.96 5.10
C ILE A 196 2.23 1.55 5.69
N GLY A 197 1.14 1.12 6.27
CA GLY A 197 1.01 -0.21 6.81
C GLY A 197 -0.40 -0.47 7.26
N TYR A 198 -0.72 -1.75 7.40
CA TYR A 198 -2.01 -2.19 7.89
C TYR A 198 -1.85 -2.81 9.28
N ARG A 199 -2.58 -2.28 10.27
CA ARG A 199 -2.58 -2.78 11.65
C ARG A 199 -4.00 -2.82 12.19
N ILE A 200 -4.39 -3.95 12.77
CA ILE A 200 -5.61 -4.03 13.56
C ILE A 200 -5.36 -3.29 14.88
N GLY A 201 -6.03 -2.16 15.06
CA GLY A 201 -6.00 -1.41 16.30
C GLY A 201 -6.91 -2.07 17.34
N ASN A 202 -6.35 -2.54 18.47
CA ASN A 202 -7.16 -2.78 19.66
C ASN A 202 -7.52 -1.43 20.26
N CYS A 203 -8.75 -0.96 20.07
CA CYS A 203 -9.30 0.24 20.71
C CYS A 203 -9.44 0.12 22.25
N ARG A 204 -8.77 -0.82 22.89
CA ARG A 204 -8.91 -1.09 24.35
C ARG A 204 -7.70 -0.69 25.19
N GLU A 205 -6.66 -0.11 24.65
CA GLU A 205 -5.53 0.35 25.44
C GLU A 205 -5.33 1.87 25.22
N GLY A 206 -5.84 2.65 26.15
CA GLY A 206 -5.43 4.03 26.33
C GLY A 206 -6.52 5.10 26.29
N LEU A 207 -7.33 5.17 27.31
CA LEU A 207 -7.80 6.40 27.95
C LEU A 207 -7.34 6.40 29.39
#